data_9a72265dd2d71638c1365b8cff051fac
#
_entry.id   9a72265dd2d71638c1365b8cff051fac
#
_cell.length_a   1.000
_cell.length_b   1.000
_cell.length_c   1.000
_cell.angle_alpha   90.00
_cell.angle_beta   90.00
_cell.angle_gamma   90.00
#
_symmetry.space_group_name_H-M   'P 1'
#
loop_
_entity.id
_entity.type
_entity.pdbx_description
1 polymer ?
#
loop_
_entity_poly.entity_id
_entity_poly.type
_entity_poly.pdbx_seq_one_letter_code
_entity_poly.pdbx_strand_id
1 'polypeptide(L)'
;MDREYACSRKQEAIANFVIEGKCIESNPYGNGHINDTFLLRCKDESGKESRYVLQRMNHEVFKSPEELVENISGVTSHIKAKIIANGSDYMRETLNMIGTLDKKFYYKDSIGYYWRMYYFIADATCFDLVEDPEYFYQSGVAFGNFQKLLSDYPAEKLHETIVDFHNTKKRYETFLQAVKEDKLGRAKDVQAEIDFIMAREGDTVVCTDMLAKGELPLRVTHNDTKLNNVMI
;
A
#
# COMPACT_ATOMS: atom_id res chain seq x y z
N MET A 1 -8.70 6.00 -14.75
CA MET A 1 -7.50 5.42 -15.37
C MET A 1 -7.95 4.32 -16.35
N ASP A 2 -7.47 4.30 -17.57
CA ASP A 2 -7.96 3.40 -18.62
C ASP A 2 -7.31 2.01 -18.48
N ARG A 3 -8.11 1.02 -18.03
CA ARG A 3 -7.66 -0.39 -17.87
C ARG A 3 -7.30 -1.05 -19.20
N GLU A 4 -7.97 -0.70 -20.29
CA GLU A 4 -7.70 -1.25 -21.61
C GLU A 4 -6.31 -0.83 -22.09
N TYR A 5 -5.94 0.39 -21.79
CA TYR A 5 -4.62 0.94 -22.10
C TYR A 5 -3.51 0.28 -21.28
N ALA A 6 -3.75 -0.01 -19.99
CA ALA A 6 -2.81 -0.75 -19.16
C ALA A 6 -2.57 -2.18 -19.70
N CYS A 7 -3.61 -2.82 -20.21
CA CYS A 7 -3.48 -4.15 -20.84
C CYS A 7 -2.56 -4.16 -22.06
N SER A 8 -2.51 -3.07 -22.86
CA SER A 8 -1.65 -2.98 -24.04
C SER A 8 -0.18 -2.72 -23.70
N ARG A 9 0.13 -2.09 -22.55
CA ARG A 9 1.48 -1.65 -22.15
C ARG A 9 2.20 -2.59 -21.20
N LYS A 10 1.49 -3.51 -20.56
CA LYS A 10 2.10 -4.45 -19.60
C LYS A 10 3.26 -5.27 -20.17
N GLN A 11 3.26 -5.56 -21.47
CA GLN A 11 4.32 -6.33 -22.11
C GLN A 11 5.67 -5.58 -22.11
N GLU A 12 5.63 -4.27 -22.35
CA GLU A 12 6.81 -3.41 -22.25
C GLU A 12 7.37 -3.45 -20.82
N ALA A 13 6.50 -3.33 -19.81
CA ALA A 13 6.91 -3.42 -18.42
C ALA A 13 7.49 -4.80 -18.06
N ILE A 14 6.79 -5.89 -18.42
CA ILE A 14 7.25 -7.26 -18.14
C ILE A 14 8.66 -7.51 -18.68
N ALA A 15 8.97 -7.03 -19.90
CA ALA A 15 10.27 -7.22 -20.53
C ALA A 15 11.42 -6.51 -19.79
N ASN A 16 11.13 -5.57 -18.91
CA ASN A 16 12.12 -4.79 -18.17
C ASN A 16 12.33 -5.25 -16.72
N PHE A 17 11.55 -6.23 -16.23
CA PHE A 17 11.78 -6.84 -14.91
C PHE A 17 12.58 -8.13 -15.01
N VAL A 18 13.39 -8.42 -13.98
CA VAL A 18 14.20 -9.65 -13.88
C VAL A 18 13.31 -10.77 -13.35
N ILE A 19 12.62 -11.47 -14.25
CA ILE A 19 11.74 -12.60 -13.94
C ILE A 19 12.39 -13.93 -14.30
N GLU A 20 12.01 -15.01 -13.59
CA GLU A 20 12.43 -16.37 -13.95
C GLU A 20 11.56 -16.88 -15.11
N GLY A 21 12.22 -17.25 -16.22
CA GLY A 21 11.56 -17.80 -17.39
C GLY A 21 10.82 -16.76 -18.26
N LYS A 22 9.90 -17.23 -19.08
CA LYS A 22 9.08 -16.43 -20.00
C LYS A 22 7.66 -16.30 -19.49
N CYS A 23 7.12 -15.11 -19.50
CA CYS A 23 5.71 -14.88 -19.19
C CYS A 23 4.82 -15.55 -20.25
N ILE A 24 4.01 -16.51 -19.81
CA ILE A 24 3.08 -17.27 -20.66
C ILE A 24 1.64 -16.80 -20.54
N GLU A 25 1.31 -16.13 -19.44
CA GLU A 25 -0.04 -15.64 -19.16
C GLU A 25 0.01 -14.38 -18.29
N SER A 26 -0.90 -13.41 -18.53
CA SER A 26 -1.02 -12.22 -17.72
C SER A 26 -2.48 -11.75 -17.69
N ASN A 27 -3.14 -11.89 -16.54
CA ASN A 27 -4.55 -11.57 -16.36
C ASN A 27 -4.74 -10.44 -15.34
N PRO A 28 -5.79 -9.60 -15.46
CA PRO A 28 -6.20 -8.69 -14.40
C PRO A 28 -6.40 -9.45 -13.09
N TYR A 29 -5.98 -8.87 -11.97
CA TYR A 29 -6.00 -9.53 -10.66
C TYR A 29 -6.42 -8.58 -9.55
N GLY A 30 -7.29 -9.06 -8.65
CA GLY A 30 -7.77 -8.32 -7.48
C GLY A 30 -8.82 -7.25 -7.80
N ASN A 31 -9.45 -6.73 -6.74
CA ASN A 31 -10.55 -5.75 -6.79
C ASN A 31 -10.09 -4.33 -6.42
N GLY A 32 -8.78 -4.06 -6.37
CA GLY A 32 -8.23 -2.74 -6.05
C GLY A 32 -8.62 -1.68 -7.10
N HIS A 33 -8.96 -0.47 -6.62
CA HIS A 33 -9.43 0.62 -7.50
C HIS A 33 -8.36 1.70 -7.77
N ILE A 34 -7.22 1.64 -7.07
CA ILE A 34 -6.19 2.67 -7.20
C ILE A 34 -5.18 2.30 -8.28
N ASN A 35 -4.63 1.09 -8.24
CA ASN A 35 -3.63 0.59 -9.17
C ASN A 35 -4.23 -0.45 -10.11
N ASP A 36 -3.73 -0.54 -11.36
CA ASP A 36 -4.04 -1.69 -12.20
C ASP A 36 -3.11 -2.83 -11.86
N THR A 37 -3.70 -3.96 -11.48
CA THR A 37 -2.95 -5.13 -11.01
C THR A 37 -3.16 -6.32 -11.94
N PHE A 38 -2.07 -7.03 -12.23
CA PHE A 38 -2.05 -8.21 -13.09
C PHE A 38 -1.32 -9.36 -12.40
N LEU A 39 -1.88 -10.56 -12.47
CA LEU A 39 -1.19 -11.80 -12.12
C LEU A 39 -0.48 -12.33 -13.36
N LEU A 40 0.81 -12.56 -13.22
CA LEU A 40 1.65 -13.16 -14.26
C LEU A 40 1.95 -14.61 -13.92
N ARG A 41 1.90 -15.48 -14.92
CA ARG A 41 2.45 -16.84 -14.87
C ARG A 41 3.62 -16.92 -15.84
N CYS A 42 4.76 -17.34 -15.34
CA CYS A 42 5.99 -17.47 -16.11
C CYS A 42 6.47 -18.90 -16.04
N LYS A 43 7.15 -19.36 -17.09
CA LYS A 43 7.68 -20.72 -17.18
C LYS A 43 9.11 -20.68 -17.69
N ASP A 44 10.01 -21.37 -16.98
CA ASP A 44 11.40 -21.50 -17.40
C ASP A 44 11.59 -22.65 -18.40
N GLU A 45 12.82 -22.83 -18.87
CA GLU A 45 13.18 -23.90 -19.83
C GLU A 45 13.00 -25.33 -19.26
N SER A 46 13.06 -25.48 -17.92
CA SER A 46 12.83 -26.76 -17.24
C SER A 46 11.34 -27.08 -17.08
N GLY A 47 10.47 -26.13 -17.37
CA GLY A 47 9.03 -26.21 -17.16
C GLY A 47 8.56 -25.81 -15.78
N LYS A 48 9.44 -25.32 -14.89
CA LYS A 48 9.08 -24.78 -13.57
C LYS A 48 8.29 -23.48 -13.76
N GLU A 49 7.19 -23.38 -13.03
CA GLU A 49 6.34 -22.18 -13.03
C GLU A 49 6.67 -21.25 -11.88
N SER A 50 6.70 -19.94 -12.18
CA SER A 50 6.80 -18.85 -11.22
C SER A 50 5.65 -17.87 -11.44
N ARG A 51 5.15 -17.27 -10.35
CA ARG A 51 4.05 -16.29 -10.40
C ARG A 51 4.49 -14.96 -9.83
N TYR A 52 4.02 -13.87 -10.44
CA TYR A 52 4.32 -12.50 -10.05
C TYR A 52 3.07 -11.63 -10.06
N VAL A 53 3.09 -10.59 -9.26
CA VAL A 53 2.09 -9.51 -9.29
C VAL A 53 2.73 -8.29 -9.90
N LEU A 54 2.25 -7.88 -11.07
CA LEU A 54 2.64 -6.64 -11.75
C LEU A 54 1.60 -5.56 -11.47
N GLN A 55 2.03 -4.38 -11.07
CA GLN A 55 1.14 -3.24 -10.82
C GLN A 55 1.58 -2.01 -11.58
N ARG A 56 0.62 -1.37 -12.28
CA ARG A 56 0.76 0.01 -12.75
C ARG A 56 0.34 0.95 -11.63
N MET A 57 1.27 1.76 -11.15
CA MET A 57 1.03 2.71 -10.08
C MET A 57 0.24 3.92 -10.58
N ASN A 58 -0.74 4.35 -9.79
CA ASN A 58 -1.53 5.53 -10.10
C ASN A 58 -0.77 6.81 -9.69
N HIS A 59 -0.05 7.42 -10.62
CA HIS A 59 0.71 8.64 -10.41
C HIS A 59 -0.17 9.92 -10.31
N GLU A 60 -1.48 9.81 -10.53
CA GLU A 60 -2.40 10.90 -10.19
C GLU A 60 -2.66 10.97 -8.69
N VAL A 61 -2.65 9.81 -8.02
CA VAL A 61 -2.76 9.68 -6.56
C VAL A 61 -1.38 9.84 -5.90
N PHE A 62 -0.40 9.06 -6.37
CA PHE A 62 0.97 9.07 -5.86
C PHE A 62 1.84 9.95 -6.76
N LYS A 63 2.04 11.19 -6.38
CA LYS A 63 2.74 12.20 -7.23
C LYS A 63 4.22 11.88 -7.44
N SER A 64 4.85 11.15 -6.52
CA SER A 64 6.24 10.70 -6.58
C SER A 64 6.29 9.16 -6.49
N PRO A 65 6.03 8.42 -7.60
CA PRO A 65 6.05 6.95 -7.56
C PRO A 65 7.41 6.36 -7.16
N GLU A 66 8.51 7.06 -7.45
CA GLU A 66 9.86 6.69 -7.02
C GLU A 66 9.95 6.66 -5.49
N GLU A 67 9.54 7.74 -4.81
CA GLU A 67 9.53 7.83 -3.35
C GLU A 67 8.63 6.77 -2.71
N LEU A 68 7.48 6.47 -3.35
CA LEU A 68 6.60 5.38 -2.92
C LEU A 68 7.33 4.04 -2.95
N VAL A 69 8.09 3.77 -4.01
CA VAL A 69 8.86 2.53 -4.16
C VAL A 69 10.04 2.48 -3.18
N GLU A 70 10.71 3.60 -2.92
CA GLU A 70 11.75 3.69 -1.89
C GLU A 70 11.20 3.35 -0.50
N ASN A 71 10.03 3.89 -0.12
CA ASN A 71 9.36 3.53 1.12
C ASN A 71 9.08 2.03 1.21
N ILE A 72 8.48 1.45 0.18
CA ILE A 72 8.14 0.02 0.16
C ILE A 72 9.40 -0.83 0.24
N SER A 73 10.41 -0.52 -0.55
CA SER A 73 11.68 -1.25 -0.57
C SER A 73 12.40 -1.17 0.78
N GLY A 74 12.47 0.02 1.39
CA GLY A 74 13.07 0.22 2.70
C GLY A 74 12.39 -0.60 3.80
N VAL A 75 11.06 -0.48 3.89
CA VAL A 75 10.25 -1.19 4.89
C VAL A 75 10.33 -2.71 4.69
N THR A 76 10.11 -3.20 3.48
CA THR A 76 10.09 -4.65 3.22
C THR A 76 11.48 -5.29 3.38
N SER A 77 12.56 -4.58 3.03
CA SER A 77 13.94 -5.06 3.26
C SER A 77 14.26 -5.17 4.75
N HIS A 78 13.83 -4.20 5.56
CA HIS A 78 14.02 -4.21 7.01
C HIS A 78 13.26 -5.39 7.66
N ILE A 79 11.98 -5.56 7.31
CA ILE A 79 11.17 -6.68 7.76
C ILE A 79 11.80 -8.01 7.36
N LYS A 80 12.21 -8.15 6.09
CA LYS A 80 12.86 -9.34 5.56
C LYS A 80 14.10 -9.74 6.36
N ALA A 81 14.96 -8.78 6.70
CA ALA A 81 16.15 -9.04 7.50
C ALA A 81 15.81 -9.63 8.87
N LYS A 82 14.76 -9.13 9.53
CA LYS A 82 14.29 -9.66 10.82
C LYS A 82 13.65 -11.03 10.71
N ILE A 83 12.84 -11.27 9.67
CA ILE A 83 12.23 -12.57 9.42
C ILE A 83 13.31 -13.63 9.23
N ILE A 84 14.35 -13.34 8.42
CA ILE A 84 15.49 -14.23 8.21
C ILE A 84 16.25 -14.49 9.52
N ALA A 85 16.50 -13.45 10.32
CA ALA A 85 17.18 -13.58 11.61
C ALA A 85 16.40 -14.44 12.61
N ASN A 86 15.06 -14.46 12.50
CA ASN A 86 14.17 -15.31 13.31
C ASN A 86 14.02 -16.75 12.75
N GLY A 87 14.63 -17.07 11.60
CA GLY A 87 14.53 -18.39 10.95
C GLY A 87 13.19 -18.66 10.28
N SER A 88 12.40 -17.63 9.99
CA SER A 88 11.08 -17.71 9.34
C SER A 88 11.16 -17.52 7.81
N ASP A 89 10.05 -17.76 7.12
CA ASP A 89 9.98 -17.70 5.66
C ASP A 89 9.62 -16.29 5.15
N TYR A 90 10.63 -15.53 4.78
CA TYR A 90 10.44 -14.19 4.22
C TYR A 90 9.68 -14.16 2.89
N MET A 91 9.63 -15.27 2.15
CA MET A 91 8.85 -15.30 0.91
C MET A 91 7.34 -15.28 1.17
N ARG A 92 6.92 -15.68 2.36
CA ARG A 92 5.52 -15.66 2.78
C ARG A 92 5.17 -14.45 3.66
N GLU A 93 6.08 -14.02 4.52
CA GLU A 93 5.77 -13.08 5.61
C GLU A 93 5.98 -11.61 5.23
N THR A 94 6.57 -11.32 4.06
CA THR A 94 6.69 -9.94 3.54
C THR A 94 6.64 -9.90 2.02
N LEU A 95 6.33 -8.72 1.48
CA LEU A 95 6.41 -8.50 0.04
C LEU A 95 7.86 -8.54 -0.43
N ASN A 96 8.11 -9.27 -1.51
CA ASN A 96 9.42 -9.36 -2.14
C ASN A 96 9.36 -8.69 -3.52
N MET A 97 9.95 -7.52 -3.64
CA MET A 97 9.98 -6.77 -4.89
C MET A 97 10.94 -7.41 -5.90
N ILE A 98 10.56 -7.37 -7.16
CA ILE A 98 11.38 -7.80 -8.30
C ILE A 98 12.12 -6.58 -8.84
N GLY A 99 13.44 -6.71 -9.01
CA GLY A 99 14.26 -5.68 -9.63
C GLY A 99 14.07 -5.61 -11.15
N THR A 100 14.34 -4.44 -11.71
CA THR A 100 14.43 -4.23 -13.16
C THR A 100 15.84 -4.51 -13.68
N LEU A 101 15.99 -4.57 -15.00
CA LEU A 101 17.29 -4.79 -15.66
C LEU A 101 18.31 -3.68 -15.32
N ASP A 102 17.85 -2.45 -15.04
CA ASP A 102 18.67 -1.32 -14.57
C ASP A 102 18.77 -1.24 -13.02
N LYS A 103 18.42 -2.33 -12.31
CA LYS A 103 18.58 -2.51 -10.85
C LYS A 103 17.71 -1.57 -9.99
N LYS A 104 16.59 -1.08 -10.52
CA LYS A 104 15.57 -0.36 -9.77
C LYS A 104 14.45 -1.33 -9.36
N PHE A 105 13.55 -0.88 -8.49
CA PHE A 105 12.33 -1.60 -8.13
C PHE A 105 11.07 -1.03 -8.80
N TYR A 106 11.25 -0.15 -9.76
CA TYR A 106 10.19 0.36 -10.63
C TYR A 106 10.69 0.48 -12.06
N TYR A 107 9.76 0.39 -12.99
CA TYR A 107 9.98 0.68 -14.40
C TYR A 107 9.08 1.82 -14.84
N LYS A 108 9.64 2.81 -15.54
CA LYS A 108 8.87 3.88 -16.19
C LYS A 108 8.79 3.54 -17.68
N ASP A 109 7.56 3.31 -18.17
CA ASP A 109 7.36 2.96 -19.57
C ASP A 109 7.55 4.13 -20.52
N SER A 110 7.55 3.85 -21.84
CA SER A 110 7.85 4.82 -22.89
C SER A 110 6.90 6.02 -22.95
N ILE A 111 5.77 5.97 -22.24
CA ILE A 111 4.77 7.05 -22.17
C ILE A 111 4.63 7.67 -20.79
N GLY A 112 5.46 7.24 -19.83
CA GLY A 112 5.60 7.84 -18.53
C GLY A 112 4.84 7.20 -17.37
N TYR A 113 4.19 6.04 -17.57
CA TYR A 113 3.58 5.29 -16.48
C TYR A 113 4.63 4.49 -15.70
N TYR A 114 4.38 4.34 -14.41
CA TYR A 114 5.26 3.63 -13.48
C TYR A 114 4.70 2.26 -13.13
N TRP A 115 5.58 1.27 -13.15
CA TRP A 115 5.27 -0.13 -12.89
C TRP A 115 6.16 -0.66 -11.78
N ARG A 116 5.61 -1.57 -10.95
CA ARG A 116 6.34 -2.34 -9.94
C ARG A 116 5.90 -3.79 -9.99
N MET A 117 6.77 -4.68 -9.49
CA MET A 117 6.49 -6.11 -9.52
C MET A 117 6.90 -6.77 -8.20
N TYR A 118 6.14 -7.77 -7.78
CA TYR A 118 6.40 -8.60 -6.60
C TYR A 118 6.32 -10.07 -6.94
N TYR A 119 6.98 -10.92 -6.13
CA TYR A 119 6.64 -12.34 -6.12
C TYR A 119 5.21 -12.52 -5.63
N PHE A 120 4.48 -13.43 -6.25
CA PHE A 120 3.15 -13.81 -5.80
C PHE A 120 3.25 -14.69 -4.56
N ILE A 121 2.53 -14.35 -3.49
CA ILE A 121 2.43 -15.17 -2.28
C ILE A 121 1.31 -16.19 -2.51
N ALA A 122 1.68 -17.47 -2.59
CA ALA A 122 0.74 -18.58 -2.80
C ALA A 122 0.06 -19.00 -1.49
N ASP A 123 -1.06 -19.71 -1.63
CA ASP A 123 -1.76 -20.35 -0.52
C ASP A 123 -2.08 -19.40 0.66
N ALA A 124 -2.47 -18.18 0.30
CA ALA A 124 -2.92 -17.14 1.21
C ALA A 124 -4.18 -16.46 0.65
N THR A 125 -5.11 -16.12 1.51
CA THR A 125 -6.42 -15.54 1.14
C THR A 125 -6.63 -14.23 1.87
N CYS A 126 -7.16 -13.22 1.16
CA CYS A 126 -7.69 -11.99 1.76
C CYS A 126 -9.22 -12.09 1.86
N PHE A 127 -9.76 -11.67 2.99
CA PHE A 127 -11.20 -11.70 3.26
C PHE A 127 -11.76 -10.27 3.27
N ASP A 128 -12.83 -10.03 2.51
CA ASP A 128 -13.51 -8.73 2.50
C ASP A 128 -14.51 -8.59 3.66
N LEU A 129 -15.03 -9.72 4.16
CA LEU A 129 -16.00 -9.79 5.26
C LEU A 129 -15.49 -10.66 6.39
N VAL A 130 -15.90 -10.32 7.62
CA VAL A 130 -15.62 -11.11 8.82
C VAL A 130 -16.69 -12.19 8.93
N GLU A 131 -16.47 -13.32 8.26
CA GLU A 131 -17.36 -14.50 8.38
C GLU A 131 -17.04 -15.33 9.63
N ASP A 132 -15.76 -15.33 10.03
CA ASP A 132 -15.27 -15.99 11.24
C ASP A 132 -14.49 -14.98 12.10
N PRO A 133 -14.82 -14.80 13.39
CA PRO A 133 -14.07 -13.95 14.32
C PRO A 133 -12.57 -14.26 14.38
N GLU A 134 -12.16 -15.50 14.11
CA GLU A 134 -10.74 -15.90 14.06
C GLU A 134 -9.97 -15.13 12.99
N TYR A 135 -10.54 -14.86 11.83
CA TYR A 135 -9.87 -14.08 10.78
C TYR A 135 -9.61 -12.64 11.22
N PHE A 136 -10.54 -12.08 11.98
CA PHE A 136 -10.36 -10.74 12.53
C PHE A 136 -9.29 -10.70 13.62
N TYR A 137 -9.25 -11.73 14.47
CA TYR A 137 -8.19 -11.90 15.46
C TYR A 137 -6.81 -12.02 14.79
N GLN A 138 -6.67 -12.87 13.78
CA GLN A 138 -5.43 -13.05 13.02
C GLN A 138 -4.98 -11.75 12.30
N SER A 139 -5.92 -10.98 11.81
CA SER A 139 -5.65 -9.66 11.25
C SER A 139 -5.05 -8.72 12.30
N GLY A 140 -5.57 -8.70 13.52
CA GLY A 140 -5.01 -7.95 14.64
C GLY A 140 -3.60 -8.40 15.00
N VAL A 141 -3.35 -9.70 15.04
CA VAL A 141 -2.01 -10.29 15.27
C VAL A 141 -1.04 -9.87 14.17
N ALA A 142 -1.46 -9.92 12.90
CA ALA A 142 -0.63 -9.54 11.76
C ALA A 142 -0.20 -8.06 11.82
N PHE A 143 -1.15 -7.14 12.08
CA PHE A 143 -0.82 -5.71 12.23
C PHE A 143 0.04 -5.43 13.47
N GLY A 144 -0.21 -6.11 14.59
CA GLY A 144 0.64 -6.00 15.78
C GLY A 144 2.06 -6.47 15.52
N ASN A 145 2.23 -7.59 14.79
CA ASN A 145 3.55 -8.09 14.39
C ASN A 145 4.25 -7.15 13.41
N PHE A 146 3.53 -6.60 12.44
CA PHE A 146 4.05 -5.58 11.52
C PHE A 146 4.63 -4.38 12.29
N GLN A 147 3.89 -3.83 13.25
CA GLN A 147 4.36 -2.72 14.08
C GLN A 147 5.57 -3.11 14.93
N LYS A 148 5.58 -4.33 15.50
CA LYS A 148 6.71 -4.86 16.28
C LYS A 148 7.97 -4.98 15.42
N LEU A 149 7.87 -5.51 14.20
CA LEU A 149 8.99 -5.65 13.27
C LEU A 149 9.57 -4.30 12.84
N LEU A 150 8.75 -3.25 12.81
CA LEU A 150 9.14 -1.89 12.43
C LEU A 150 9.39 -0.94 13.60
N SER A 151 9.41 -1.45 14.84
CA SER A 151 9.56 -0.61 16.04
C SER A 151 10.88 0.18 16.11
N ASP A 152 11.92 -0.28 15.44
CA ASP A 152 13.25 0.31 15.33
C ASP A 152 13.57 0.83 13.91
N TYR A 153 12.61 0.81 13.00
CA TYR A 153 12.78 1.42 11.68
C TYR A 153 12.84 2.95 11.82
N PRO A 154 13.84 3.62 11.23
CA PRO A 154 13.94 5.08 11.29
C PRO A 154 12.84 5.73 10.45
N ALA A 155 11.70 6.02 11.08
CA ALA A 155 10.47 6.48 10.41
C ALA A 155 10.67 7.80 9.64
N GLU A 156 11.64 8.61 10.03
CA GLU A 156 12.04 9.86 9.36
C GLU A 156 12.63 9.65 7.95
N LYS A 157 12.98 8.41 7.60
CA LYS A 157 13.43 8.07 6.23
C LYS A 157 12.28 7.88 5.25
N LEU A 158 11.06 7.76 5.75
CA LEU A 158 9.90 7.59 4.87
C LEU A 158 9.48 8.93 4.26
N HIS A 159 9.21 8.89 2.97
CA HIS A 159 8.61 10.00 2.24
C HIS A 159 7.10 10.07 2.50
N GLU A 160 6.55 11.26 2.66
CA GLU A 160 5.10 11.47 2.72
C GLU A 160 4.52 11.46 1.31
N THR A 161 4.07 10.30 0.84
CA THR A 161 3.64 10.09 -0.56
C THR A 161 2.29 10.73 -0.91
N ILE A 162 1.46 11.04 0.09
CA ILE A 162 0.24 11.85 -0.03
C ILE A 162 0.25 12.85 1.12
N VAL A 163 0.62 14.09 0.81
CA VAL A 163 0.81 15.15 1.81
C VAL A 163 -0.46 15.38 2.63
N ASP A 164 -0.29 15.48 3.94
CA ASP A 164 -1.37 15.72 4.93
C ASP A 164 -2.51 14.69 4.92
N PHE A 165 -2.33 13.50 4.29
CA PHE A 165 -3.41 12.52 4.15
C PHE A 165 -3.96 12.03 5.50
N HIS A 166 -3.10 11.88 6.51
CA HIS A 166 -3.47 11.50 7.88
C HIS A 166 -3.39 12.67 8.89
N ASN A 167 -3.27 13.91 8.42
CA ASN A 167 -3.29 15.10 9.28
C ASN A 167 -4.74 15.45 9.65
N THR A 168 -5.20 14.98 10.81
CA THR A 168 -6.60 15.15 11.26
C THR A 168 -6.98 16.63 11.40
N LYS A 169 -6.04 17.49 11.83
CA LYS A 169 -6.27 18.94 11.89
C LYS A 169 -6.58 19.53 10.51
N LYS A 170 -5.78 19.19 9.49
CA LYS A 170 -5.99 19.64 8.11
C LYS A 170 -7.31 19.11 7.53
N ARG A 171 -7.66 17.87 7.85
CA ARG A 171 -8.94 17.29 7.43
C ARG A 171 -10.12 17.99 8.09
N TYR A 172 -9.98 18.40 9.36
CA TYR A 172 -10.99 19.19 10.06
C TYR A 172 -11.16 20.57 9.43
N GLU A 173 -10.07 21.29 9.11
CA GLU A 173 -10.12 22.58 8.40
C GLU A 173 -10.85 22.43 7.03
N THR A 174 -10.55 21.36 6.29
CA THR A 174 -11.24 21.05 5.02
C THR A 174 -12.72 20.74 5.22
N PHE A 175 -13.06 20.01 6.28
CA PHE A 175 -14.45 19.74 6.66
C PHE A 175 -15.22 21.02 6.95
N LEU A 176 -14.67 21.93 7.77
CA LEU A 176 -15.32 23.23 8.06
C LEU A 176 -15.57 24.05 6.79
N GLN A 177 -14.59 24.05 5.87
CA GLN A 177 -14.75 24.72 4.58
C GLN A 177 -15.85 24.08 3.74
N ALA A 178 -15.93 22.76 3.67
CA ALA A 178 -16.97 22.05 2.95
C ALA A 178 -18.36 22.31 3.50
N VAL A 179 -18.52 22.33 4.84
CA VAL A 179 -19.78 22.69 5.52
C VAL A 179 -20.19 24.13 5.19
N LYS A 180 -19.24 25.07 5.25
CA LYS A 180 -19.49 26.48 4.94
C LYS A 180 -19.92 26.69 3.48
N GLU A 181 -19.29 25.99 2.54
CA GLU A 181 -19.60 26.10 1.11
C GLU A 181 -20.93 25.44 0.75
N ASP A 182 -21.26 24.35 1.40
CA ASP A 182 -22.46 23.51 1.19
C ASP A 182 -22.93 23.47 -0.29
N LYS A 183 -22.01 23.17 -1.21
CA LYS A 183 -22.19 23.27 -2.68
C LYS A 183 -23.44 22.58 -3.21
N LEU A 184 -23.90 21.55 -2.51
CA LEU A 184 -25.07 20.75 -2.91
C LEU A 184 -26.30 20.97 -2.00
N GLY A 185 -26.24 21.87 -1.00
CA GLY A 185 -27.31 22.14 -0.05
C GLY A 185 -27.66 20.96 0.87
N ARG A 186 -26.69 20.07 1.15
CA ARG A 186 -26.90 18.81 1.88
C ARG A 186 -26.50 18.88 3.37
N ALA A 187 -25.84 19.95 3.81
CA ALA A 187 -25.38 20.08 5.20
C ALA A 187 -26.53 19.97 6.22
N LYS A 188 -27.69 20.53 5.89
CA LYS A 188 -28.90 20.45 6.72
C LYS A 188 -29.37 19.02 7.01
N ASP A 189 -29.07 18.06 6.11
CA ASP A 189 -29.53 16.68 6.22
C ASP A 189 -28.62 15.85 7.14
N VAL A 190 -27.46 16.39 7.53
CA VAL A 190 -26.42 15.76 8.37
C VAL A 190 -25.95 16.69 9.50
N GLN A 191 -26.84 17.55 10.01
CA GLN A 191 -26.49 18.54 11.02
C GLN A 191 -25.99 17.90 12.33
N ALA A 192 -26.56 16.79 12.75
CA ALA A 192 -26.14 16.10 13.96
C ALA A 192 -24.70 15.58 13.87
N GLU A 193 -24.28 15.09 12.71
CA GLU A 193 -22.91 14.64 12.44
C GLU A 193 -21.95 15.83 12.37
N ILE A 194 -22.39 16.95 11.79
CA ILE A 194 -21.61 18.19 11.76
C ILE A 194 -21.35 18.67 13.18
N ASP A 195 -22.38 18.78 14.01
CA ASP A 195 -22.29 19.25 15.40
C ASP A 195 -21.40 18.29 16.23
N PHE A 196 -21.52 16.97 16.00
CA PHE A 196 -20.69 15.97 16.66
C PHE A 196 -19.20 16.17 16.35
N ILE A 197 -18.84 16.42 15.08
CA ILE A 197 -17.46 16.66 14.66
C ILE A 197 -16.97 17.99 15.21
N MET A 198 -17.76 19.07 15.11
CA MET A 198 -17.39 20.40 15.58
C MET A 198 -17.11 20.42 17.08
N ALA A 199 -17.89 19.69 17.89
CA ALA A 199 -17.68 19.58 19.33
C ALA A 199 -16.36 18.87 19.71
N ARG A 200 -15.65 18.26 18.73
CA ARG A 200 -14.40 17.50 18.92
C ARG A 200 -13.19 18.13 18.25
N GLU A 201 -13.23 19.39 17.95
CA GLU A 201 -12.09 20.12 17.38
C GLU A 201 -10.79 19.87 18.16
N GLY A 202 -10.83 19.93 19.49
CA GLY A 202 -9.68 19.69 20.35
C GLY A 202 -9.04 18.29 20.21
N ASP A 203 -9.83 17.30 19.82
CA ASP A 203 -9.33 15.92 19.63
C ASP A 203 -8.49 15.79 18.36
N THR A 204 -8.67 16.68 17.39
CA THR A 204 -8.02 16.62 16.07
C THR A 204 -6.52 16.90 16.10
N VAL A 205 -6.03 17.54 17.15
CA VAL A 205 -4.63 17.98 17.30
C VAL A 205 -3.83 17.15 18.31
N VAL A 206 -4.48 16.30 19.10
CA VAL A 206 -3.85 15.61 20.24
C VAL A 206 -2.56 14.88 19.84
N CYS A 207 -2.63 13.99 18.83
CA CYS A 207 -1.46 13.20 18.43
C CYS A 207 -0.37 14.07 17.78
N THR A 208 -0.74 15.06 16.97
CA THR A 208 0.23 15.94 16.29
C THR A 208 0.94 16.85 17.30
N ASP A 209 0.23 17.35 18.28
CA ASP A 209 0.79 18.20 19.35
C ASP A 209 1.71 17.40 20.27
N MET A 210 1.33 16.18 20.64
CA MET A 210 2.18 15.28 21.43
C MET A 210 3.46 14.89 20.66
N LEU A 211 3.35 14.63 19.36
CA LEU A 211 4.51 14.38 18.51
C LEU A 211 5.44 15.62 18.47
N ALA A 212 4.88 16.81 18.26
CA ALA A 212 5.64 18.05 18.21
C ALA A 212 6.36 18.37 19.53
N LYS A 213 5.77 17.97 20.67
CA LYS A 213 6.36 18.11 22.02
C LYS A 213 7.36 17.00 22.36
N GLY A 214 7.51 15.97 21.52
CA GLY A 214 8.34 14.80 21.81
C GLY A 214 7.75 13.82 22.83
N GLU A 215 6.46 13.95 23.14
CA GLU A 215 5.73 13.07 24.07
C GLU A 215 5.32 11.76 23.39
N LEU A 216 5.18 11.77 22.06
CA LEU A 216 4.99 10.58 21.22
C LEU A 216 6.19 10.40 20.29
N PRO A 217 6.73 9.18 20.17
CA PRO A 217 7.75 8.88 19.17
C PRO A 217 7.12 8.78 17.77
N LEU A 218 7.83 9.26 16.75
CA LEU A 218 7.48 8.95 15.37
C LEU A 218 7.65 7.43 15.11
N ARG A 219 6.65 6.79 14.53
CA ARG A 219 6.64 5.36 14.23
C ARG A 219 6.11 5.09 12.82
N VAL A 220 6.55 4.00 12.22
CA VAL A 220 5.94 3.49 10.99
C VAL A 220 4.61 2.85 11.33
N THR A 221 3.57 3.27 10.62
CA THR A 221 2.21 2.71 10.75
C THR A 221 1.69 2.30 9.39
N HIS A 222 0.82 1.29 9.34
CA HIS A 222 0.24 0.81 8.08
C HIS A 222 -0.82 1.79 7.52
N ASN A 223 -1.53 2.50 8.41
CA ASN A 223 -2.56 3.51 8.12
C ASN A 223 -3.82 3.03 7.37
N ASP A 224 -3.96 1.74 7.07
CA ASP A 224 -5.15 1.14 6.45
C ASP A 224 -5.34 -0.28 7.01
N THR A 225 -5.56 -0.36 8.33
CA THR A 225 -5.63 -1.62 9.10
C THR A 225 -7.02 -2.26 8.98
N LYS A 226 -7.32 -2.81 7.82
CA LYS A 226 -8.56 -3.55 7.55
C LYS A 226 -8.27 -5.00 7.17
N LEU A 227 -9.25 -5.88 7.38
CA LEU A 227 -9.12 -7.32 7.18
C LEU A 227 -8.58 -7.69 5.80
N ASN A 228 -9.08 -7.08 4.73
CA ASN A 228 -8.66 -7.41 3.36
C ASN A 228 -7.27 -6.88 2.95
N ASN A 229 -6.55 -6.22 3.86
CA ASN A 229 -5.13 -5.88 3.69
C ASN A 229 -4.20 -6.90 4.36
N VAL A 230 -4.73 -7.98 4.91
CA VAL A 230 -3.98 -9.08 5.49
C VAL A 230 -4.22 -10.34 4.67
N MET A 231 -3.16 -11.07 4.39
CA MET A 231 -3.20 -12.42 3.80
C MET A 231 -3.12 -13.44 4.93
N ILE A 232 -4.11 -14.32 5.01
CA ILE A 232 -4.25 -15.39 6.02
C ILE A 232 -4.12 -16.74 5.35
#